data_b32907c07d7950ab2f3b2e6ff3060814
#
_entry.id   b32907c07d7950ab2f3b2e6ff3060814
#
_cell.length_a   1.000
_cell.length_b   1.000
_cell.length_c   1.000
_cell.angle_alpha   90.00
_cell.angle_beta   90.00
_cell.angle_gamma   90.00
#
_symmetry.space_group_name_H-M   'P 1'
#
loop_
_entity.id
_entity.type
_entity.pdbx_description
1 polymer ?
#
loop_
_entity_poly.entity_id
_entity_poly.type
_entity_poly.pdbx_seq_one_letter_code
_entity_poly.pdbx_strand_id
1 'polypeptide(L)'
;MNLQQLPTLPQNPLPIVIIGAGGIVRDAHLPSYTMAGFLVQGIFDLDLVKAQNLKSNFEIVGEVYDTMETAILSGQNNNAIFDLAIPANKIAGILERLPDGTAVLIQKPMGENIHQAKEILEICKRKKLVSAINFQLRYAPYMIAAKDMIDRGIIGEVYDMEVMVNVFTPWHLWDFLYDLPRVEILYHSIHYLDLVRSFLGNPKKCMQVPLNTPKCRNWHRLELP
;
A
#
# COMPACT_ATOMS: atom_id res chain seq x y z
N MET A 1 -10.43 23.63 19.18
CA MET A 1 -10.71 23.47 17.72
C MET A 1 -10.98 22.01 17.46
N ASN A 2 -12.12 21.67 16.88
CA ASN A 2 -12.43 20.28 16.54
C ASN A 2 -12.00 20.02 15.09
N LEU A 3 -10.94 19.23 14.90
CA LEU A 3 -10.39 18.86 13.60
C LEU A 3 -10.78 17.43 13.26
N GLN A 4 -11.04 17.18 11.98
CA GLN A 4 -11.21 15.81 11.49
C GLN A 4 -9.90 15.07 11.61
N GLN A 5 -9.91 13.87 12.19
CA GLN A 5 -8.72 13.02 12.38
C GLN A 5 -8.92 11.60 11.87
N LEU A 6 -10.13 11.24 11.49
CA LEU A 6 -10.46 9.93 10.94
C LEU A 6 -10.96 10.06 9.50
N PRO A 7 -10.63 9.11 8.63
CA PRO A 7 -11.16 9.10 7.28
C PRO A 7 -12.68 8.88 7.29
N THR A 8 -13.36 9.43 6.32
CA THR A 8 -14.77 9.08 6.08
C THR A 8 -14.84 7.68 5.49
N LEU A 9 -15.50 6.77 6.19
CA LEU A 9 -15.69 5.41 5.73
C LEU A 9 -16.89 5.32 4.77
N PRO A 10 -16.88 4.38 3.80
CA PRO A 10 -18.04 4.14 2.92
C PRO A 10 -19.22 3.63 3.74
N GLN A 11 -20.42 4.05 3.38
CA GLN A 11 -21.66 3.57 4.03
C GLN A 11 -21.95 2.09 3.74
N ASN A 12 -21.61 1.64 2.54
CA ASN A 12 -21.79 0.26 2.10
C ASN A 12 -20.43 -0.27 1.58
N PRO A 13 -19.52 -0.69 2.47
CA PRO A 13 -18.24 -1.21 2.05
C PRO A 13 -18.39 -2.54 1.29
N LEU A 14 -17.65 -2.69 0.20
CA LEU A 14 -17.57 -3.96 -0.51
C LEU A 14 -16.75 -4.97 0.31
N PRO A 15 -17.04 -6.27 0.20
CA PRO A 15 -16.20 -7.29 0.82
C PRO A 15 -14.79 -7.29 0.24
N ILE A 16 -13.83 -7.80 0.99
CA ILE A 16 -12.42 -7.80 0.64
C ILE A 16 -11.93 -9.23 0.46
N VAL A 17 -11.24 -9.51 -0.64
CA VAL A 17 -10.44 -10.72 -0.84
C VAL A 17 -8.97 -10.34 -0.78
N ILE A 18 -8.23 -10.90 0.17
CA ILE A 18 -6.81 -10.62 0.36
C ILE A 18 -5.96 -11.65 -0.39
N ILE A 19 -5.00 -11.17 -1.17
CA ILE A 19 -4.00 -11.99 -1.84
C ILE A 19 -2.64 -11.70 -1.19
N GLY A 20 -2.14 -12.67 -0.42
CA GLY A 20 -0.96 -12.58 0.43
C GLY A 20 -1.30 -12.61 1.91
N ALA A 21 -0.55 -13.38 2.70
CA ALA A 21 -0.72 -13.54 4.15
C ALA A 21 0.56 -13.16 4.92
N GLY A 22 1.29 -12.17 4.40
CA GLY A 22 2.53 -11.69 5.00
C GLY A 22 2.35 -10.82 6.24
N GLY A 23 3.47 -10.36 6.79
CA GLY A 23 3.51 -9.52 8.00
C GLY A 23 2.66 -8.25 7.87
N ILE A 24 2.67 -7.58 6.72
CA ILE A 24 1.88 -6.36 6.54
C ILE A 24 0.37 -6.61 6.66
N VAL A 25 -0.11 -7.76 6.22
CA VAL A 25 -1.53 -8.15 6.35
C VAL A 25 -1.86 -8.39 7.82
N ARG A 26 -1.00 -9.13 8.53
CA ARG A 26 -1.15 -9.43 9.95
C ARG A 26 -1.11 -8.16 10.82
N ASP A 27 -0.12 -7.29 10.57
CA ASP A 27 0.24 -6.22 11.49
C ASP A 27 -0.47 -4.89 11.18
N ALA A 28 -1.02 -4.74 9.96
CA ALA A 28 -1.66 -3.50 9.54
C ALA A 28 -3.02 -3.69 8.86
N HIS A 29 -3.14 -4.51 7.81
CA HIS A 29 -4.39 -4.57 7.04
C HIS A 29 -5.53 -5.16 7.86
N LEU A 30 -5.38 -6.37 8.41
CA LEU A 30 -6.42 -7.02 9.20
C LEU A 30 -6.82 -6.21 10.44
N PRO A 31 -5.90 -5.66 11.26
CA PRO A 31 -6.27 -4.75 12.34
C PRO A 31 -7.06 -3.53 11.87
N SER A 32 -6.67 -2.92 10.74
CA SER A 32 -7.36 -1.76 10.19
C SER A 32 -8.76 -2.11 9.68
N TYR A 33 -8.92 -3.25 9.01
CA TYR A 33 -10.22 -3.73 8.54
C TYR A 33 -11.15 -4.09 9.70
N THR A 34 -10.61 -4.71 10.75
CA THR A 34 -11.36 -4.98 12.00
C THR A 34 -11.86 -3.67 12.62
N MET A 35 -10.99 -2.67 12.75
CA MET A 35 -11.35 -1.38 13.33
C MET A 35 -12.38 -0.62 12.48
N ALA A 36 -12.31 -0.76 11.15
CA ALA A 36 -13.26 -0.13 10.23
C ALA A 36 -14.58 -0.91 10.08
N GLY A 37 -14.67 -2.11 10.62
CA GLY A 37 -15.84 -2.99 10.45
C GLY A 37 -16.00 -3.52 9.02
N PHE A 38 -14.90 -3.66 8.27
CA PHE A 38 -14.94 -4.19 6.90
C PHE A 38 -14.98 -5.71 6.91
N LEU A 39 -15.75 -6.29 5.99
CA LEU A 39 -15.84 -7.73 5.81
C LEU A 39 -14.66 -8.24 4.98
N VAL A 40 -13.80 -9.07 5.57
CA VAL A 40 -12.80 -9.85 4.84
C VAL A 40 -13.43 -11.17 4.45
N GLN A 41 -13.86 -11.29 3.19
CA GLN A 41 -14.52 -12.48 2.66
C GLN A 41 -13.61 -13.69 2.70
N GLY A 42 -12.32 -13.49 2.40
CA GLY A 42 -11.33 -14.54 2.51
C GLY A 42 -9.93 -14.10 2.11
N ILE A 43 -9.01 -15.04 2.27
CA ILE A 43 -7.59 -14.84 2.07
C ILE A 43 -6.97 -16.00 1.29
N PHE A 44 -6.04 -15.67 0.40
CA PHE A 44 -5.20 -16.63 -0.32
C PHE A 44 -3.73 -16.30 -0.13
N ASP A 45 -2.92 -17.32 0.12
CA ASP A 45 -1.44 -17.25 0.06
C ASP A 45 -0.92 -18.56 -0.54
N LEU A 46 0.24 -18.52 -1.18
CA LEU A 46 0.93 -19.73 -1.65
C LEU A 46 1.30 -20.66 -0.48
N ASP A 47 1.55 -20.08 0.68
CA ASP A 47 1.72 -20.78 1.96
C ASP A 47 0.38 -20.79 2.72
N LEU A 48 -0.39 -21.85 2.50
CA LEU A 48 -1.70 -22.01 3.12
C LEU A 48 -1.65 -21.98 4.66
N VAL A 49 -0.53 -22.39 5.25
CA VAL A 49 -0.36 -22.35 6.73
C VAL A 49 -0.39 -20.91 7.23
N LYS A 50 0.24 -19.96 6.50
CA LYS A 50 0.17 -18.55 6.85
C LYS A 50 -1.26 -18.02 6.80
N ALA A 51 -2.00 -18.34 5.74
CA ALA A 51 -3.39 -17.92 5.58
C ALA A 51 -4.28 -18.51 6.70
N GLN A 52 -4.13 -19.80 7.02
CA GLN A 52 -4.85 -20.43 8.13
C GLN A 52 -4.53 -19.80 9.49
N ASN A 53 -3.27 -19.47 9.75
CA ASN A 53 -2.87 -18.78 10.98
C ASN A 53 -3.53 -17.41 11.10
N LEU A 54 -3.64 -16.65 10.01
CA LEU A 54 -4.33 -15.36 10.02
C LEU A 54 -5.82 -15.53 10.25
N LYS A 55 -6.47 -16.50 9.62
CA LYS A 55 -7.87 -16.83 9.89
C LYS A 55 -8.11 -17.20 11.37
N SER A 56 -7.21 -17.97 11.96
CA SER A 56 -7.32 -18.36 13.37
C SER A 56 -7.14 -17.20 14.34
N ASN A 57 -6.36 -16.19 13.97
CA ASN A 57 -6.05 -15.04 14.82
C ASN A 57 -6.98 -13.84 14.62
N PHE A 58 -7.71 -13.80 13.50
CA PHE A 58 -8.60 -12.69 13.14
C PHE A 58 -9.97 -13.23 12.73
N GLU A 59 -10.95 -13.07 13.61
CA GLU A 59 -12.34 -13.55 13.39
C GLU A 59 -13.01 -12.95 12.14
N ILE A 60 -12.54 -11.77 11.67
CA ILE A 60 -13.07 -11.13 10.47
C ILE A 60 -12.73 -11.86 9.17
N VAL A 61 -11.78 -12.81 9.17
CA VAL A 61 -11.39 -13.57 7.98
C VAL A 61 -12.37 -14.71 7.77
N GLY A 62 -13.16 -14.62 6.70
CA GLY A 62 -14.19 -15.61 6.37
C GLY A 62 -13.61 -16.95 5.94
N GLU A 63 -12.91 -17.00 4.81
CA GLU A 63 -12.42 -18.24 4.21
C GLU A 63 -10.90 -18.20 3.96
N VAL A 64 -10.29 -19.38 3.85
CA VAL A 64 -8.96 -19.54 3.26
C VAL A 64 -9.16 -20.26 1.94
N TYR A 65 -8.72 -19.64 0.86
CA TYR A 65 -8.82 -20.24 -0.48
C TYR A 65 -7.62 -21.12 -0.77
N ASP A 66 -7.87 -22.31 -1.31
CA ASP A 66 -6.81 -23.27 -1.66
C ASP A 66 -6.07 -22.88 -2.93
N THR A 67 -6.71 -22.13 -3.83
CA THR A 67 -6.12 -21.69 -5.10
C THR A 67 -6.43 -20.22 -5.39
N MET A 68 -5.59 -19.62 -6.21
CA MET A 68 -5.82 -18.25 -6.70
C MET A 68 -7.12 -18.16 -7.52
N GLU A 69 -7.43 -19.20 -8.27
CA GLU A 69 -8.65 -19.28 -9.08
C GLU A 69 -9.90 -19.23 -8.22
N THR A 70 -9.94 -19.99 -7.13
CA THR A 70 -11.08 -19.96 -6.20
C THR A 70 -11.21 -18.62 -5.51
N ALA A 71 -10.10 -17.98 -5.13
CA ALA A 71 -10.10 -16.62 -4.57
C ALA A 71 -10.67 -15.59 -5.57
N ILE A 72 -10.21 -15.63 -6.83
CA ILE A 72 -10.68 -14.72 -7.88
C ILE A 72 -12.17 -14.95 -8.17
N LEU A 73 -12.60 -16.19 -8.33
CA LEU A 73 -14.01 -16.54 -8.60
C LEU A 73 -14.92 -16.08 -7.45
N SER A 74 -14.51 -16.33 -6.22
CA SER A 74 -15.25 -15.90 -5.04
C SER A 74 -15.37 -14.37 -4.97
N GLY A 75 -14.26 -13.65 -5.20
CA GLY A 75 -14.27 -12.19 -5.23
C GLY A 75 -15.15 -11.62 -6.36
N GLN A 76 -15.12 -12.23 -7.55
CA GLN A 76 -15.96 -11.83 -8.68
C GLN A 76 -17.45 -12.01 -8.38
N ASN A 77 -17.85 -13.17 -7.85
CA ASN A 77 -19.24 -13.48 -7.53
C ASN A 77 -19.84 -12.54 -6.47
N ASN A 78 -19.01 -11.99 -5.60
CA ASN A 78 -19.43 -11.12 -4.50
C ASN A 78 -19.07 -9.64 -4.72
N ASN A 79 -18.61 -9.28 -5.91
CA ASN A 79 -18.16 -7.91 -6.23
C ASN A 79 -17.15 -7.37 -5.22
N ALA A 80 -16.18 -8.20 -4.82
CA ALA A 80 -15.20 -7.87 -3.81
C ALA A 80 -14.08 -6.96 -4.34
N ILE A 81 -13.47 -6.22 -3.41
CA ILE A 81 -12.19 -5.53 -3.64
C ILE A 81 -11.06 -6.55 -3.42
N PHE A 82 -10.10 -6.61 -4.32
CA PHE A 82 -8.89 -7.39 -4.09
C PHE A 82 -7.82 -6.54 -3.42
N ASP A 83 -7.31 -7.01 -2.29
CA ASP A 83 -6.16 -6.43 -1.59
C ASP A 83 -4.91 -7.25 -1.91
N LEU A 84 -4.02 -6.70 -2.75
CA LEU A 84 -2.80 -7.37 -3.19
C LEU A 84 -1.63 -7.01 -2.28
N ALA A 85 -1.37 -7.84 -1.27
CA ALA A 85 -0.26 -7.69 -0.31
C ALA A 85 0.88 -8.68 -0.60
N ILE A 86 1.39 -8.63 -1.83
CA ILE A 86 2.39 -9.54 -2.39
C ILE A 86 3.66 -8.81 -2.82
N PRO A 87 4.78 -9.51 -3.08
CA PRO A 87 6.00 -8.90 -3.59
C PRO A 87 5.76 -8.10 -4.88
N ALA A 88 6.44 -6.96 -5.01
CA ALA A 88 6.23 -5.99 -6.08
C ALA A 88 6.36 -6.58 -7.49
N ASN A 89 7.30 -7.52 -7.69
CA ASN A 89 7.53 -8.20 -8.98
C ASN A 89 6.45 -9.24 -9.34
N LYS A 90 5.49 -9.51 -8.46
CA LYS A 90 4.38 -10.44 -8.71
C LYS A 90 3.07 -9.74 -9.04
N ILE A 91 3.00 -8.43 -8.82
CA ILE A 91 1.76 -7.64 -8.94
C ILE A 91 1.20 -7.72 -10.37
N ALA A 92 2.01 -7.46 -11.39
CA ALA A 92 1.57 -7.44 -12.79
C ALA A 92 0.88 -8.78 -13.18
N GLY A 93 1.51 -9.91 -12.83
CA GLY A 93 0.97 -11.23 -13.14
C GLY A 93 -0.38 -11.53 -12.47
N ILE A 94 -0.62 -10.98 -11.27
CA ILE A 94 -1.92 -11.14 -10.59
C ILE A 94 -2.97 -10.22 -11.21
N LEU A 95 -2.62 -8.96 -11.51
CA LEU A 95 -3.54 -8.02 -12.15
C LEU A 95 -4.06 -8.54 -13.49
N GLU A 96 -3.23 -9.22 -14.29
CA GLU A 96 -3.65 -9.85 -15.54
C GLU A 96 -4.75 -10.90 -15.36
N ARG A 97 -4.74 -11.60 -14.22
CA ARG A 97 -5.72 -12.65 -13.90
C ARG A 97 -7.02 -12.13 -13.32
N LEU A 98 -7.05 -10.91 -12.75
CA LEU A 98 -8.28 -10.34 -12.21
C LEU A 98 -9.27 -10.04 -13.35
N PRO A 99 -10.59 -10.12 -13.12
CA PRO A 99 -11.59 -9.69 -14.09
C PRO A 99 -11.46 -8.20 -14.43
N ASP A 100 -11.89 -7.83 -15.63
CA ASP A 100 -11.93 -6.43 -16.05
C ASP A 100 -12.90 -5.62 -15.16
N GLY A 101 -12.58 -4.37 -14.89
CA GLY A 101 -13.39 -3.48 -14.05
C GLY A 101 -13.29 -3.74 -12.54
N THR A 102 -12.51 -4.74 -12.10
CA THR A 102 -12.37 -5.08 -10.68
C THR A 102 -11.74 -3.95 -9.87
N ALA A 103 -12.22 -3.77 -8.64
CA ALA A 103 -11.58 -2.87 -7.68
C ALA A 103 -10.37 -3.57 -7.01
N VAL A 104 -9.24 -2.87 -6.94
CA VAL A 104 -8.01 -3.44 -6.40
C VAL A 104 -7.19 -2.42 -5.61
N LEU A 105 -6.82 -2.80 -4.38
CA LEU A 105 -5.82 -2.12 -3.58
C LEU A 105 -4.48 -2.83 -3.76
N ILE A 106 -3.47 -2.12 -4.19
CA ILE A 106 -2.15 -2.67 -4.49
C ILE A 106 -1.17 -2.18 -3.42
N GLN A 107 -0.47 -3.11 -2.76
CA GLN A 107 0.55 -2.72 -1.80
C GLN A 107 1.74 -2.06 -2.51
N LYS A 108 2.30 -1.05 -1.85
CA LYS A 108 3.52 -0.39 -2.34
C LYS A 108 4.75 -1.31 -2.16
N PRO A 109 5.79 -1.17 -2.99
CA PRO A 109 5.89 -0.26 -4.12
C PRO A 109 5.13 -0.79 -5.34
N MET A 110 4.74 0.12 -6.23
CA MET A 110 4.15 -0.22 -7.52
C MET A 110 5.24 -0.71 -8.50
N GLY A 111 5.68 -1.96 -8.30
CA GLY A 111 6.84 -2.53 -9.00
C GLY A 111 8.19 -2.14 -8.38
N GLU A 112 9.24 -2.86 -8.74
CA GLU A 112 10.61 -2.66 -8.25
C GLU A 112 11.39 -1.60 -9.05
N ASN A 113 10.84 -1.19 -10.19
CA ASN A 113 11.43 -0.21 -11.08
C ASN A 113 10.37 0.47 -11.95
N ILE A 114 10.79 1.50 -12.70
CA ILE A 114 9.88 2.31 -13.53
C ILE A 114 9.22 1.50 -14.66
N HIS A 115 9.86 0.45 -15.17
CA HIS A 115 9.30 -0.38 -16.24
C HIS A 115 8.13 -1.20 -15.71
N GLN A 116 8.31 -1.86 -14.56
CA GLN A 116 7.24 -2.59 -13.89
C GLN A 116 6.09 -1.66 -13.46
N ALA A 117 6.41 -0.47 -12.96
CA ALA A 117 5.38 0.51 -12.60
C ALA A 117 4.54 0.94 -13.80
N LYS A 118 5.16 1.16 -14.97
CA LYS A 118 4.46 1.44 -16.22
C LYS A 118 3.62 0.26 -16.69
N GLU A 119 4.16 -0.94 -16.64
CA GLU A 119 3.44 -2.18 -16.98
C GLU A 119 2.17 -2.33 -16.11
N ILE A 120 2.30 -2.20 -14.80
CA ILE A 120 1.17 -2.26 -13.86
C ILE A 120 0.12 -1.19 -14.22
N LEU A 121 0.55 0.04 -14.51
CA LEU A 121 -0.35 1.11 -14.92
C LEU A 121 -1.11 0.79 -16.20
N GLU A 122 -0.41 0.26 -17.21
CA GLU A 122 -1.04 -0.10 -18.50
C GLU A 122 -2.02 -1.28 -18.35
N ILE A 123 -1.69 -2.27 -17.52
CA ILE A 123 -2.63 -3.36 -17.18
C ILE A 123 -3.89 -2.78 -16.54
N CYS A 124 -3.74 -1.92 -15.52
CA CYS A 124 -4.88 -1.29 -14.84
C CYS A 124 -5.76 -0.51 -15.82
N LYS A 125 -5.16 0.28 -16.72
CA LYS A 125 -5.91 1.02 -17.75
C LYS A 125 -6.63 0.10 -18.73
N ARG A 126 -5.91 -0.87 -19.30
CA ARG A 126 -6.43 -1.79 -20.31
C ARG A 126 -7.60 -2.61 -19.77
N LYS A 127 -7.46 -3.11 -18.57
CA LYS A 127 -8.50 -3.89 -17.87
C LYS A 127 -9.53 -3.03 -17.16
N LYS A 128 -9.41 -1.70 -17.24
CA LYS A 128 -10.31 -0.74 -16.57
C LYS A 128 -10.45 -1.00 -15.07
N LEU A 129 -9.37 -1.44 -14.41
CA LEU A 129 -9.38 -1.71 -12.98
C LEU A 129 -9.57 -0.41 -12.19
N VAL A 130 -10.39 -0.45 -11.15
CA VAL A 130 -10.50 0.64 -10.17
C VAL A 130 -9.37 0.44 -9.15
N SER A 131 -8.19 0.97 -9.46
CA SER A 131 -6.97 0.65 -8.74
C SER A 131 -6.46 1.80 -7.87
N ALA A 132 -5.96 1.46 -6.68
CA ALA A 132 -5.25 2.37 -5.79
C ALA A 132 -3.97 1.71 -5.26
N ILE A 133 -2.94 2.54 -5.03
CA ILE A 133 -1.74 2.10 -4.31
C ILE A 133 -1.91 2.44 -2.84
N ASN A 134 -1.54 1.50 -1.96
CA ASN A 134 -1.69 1.64 -0.51
C ASN A 134 -0.65 2.62 0.08
N PHE A 135 -0.90 3.92 -0.08
CA PHE A 135 -0.13 4.99 0.54
C PHE A 135 -0.79 5.45 1.84
N GLN A 136 -0.66 4.65 2.87
CA GLN A 136 -1.37 4.80 4.14
C GLN A 136 -1.08 6.10 4.89
N LEU A 137 0.07 6.77 4.68
CA LEU A 137 0.41 8.01 5.38
C LEU A 137 -0.59 9.14 5.13
N ARG A 138 -1.25 9.16 3.97
CA ARG A 138 -2.32 10.13 3.67
C ARG A 138 -3.45 10.09 4.69
N TYR A 139 -3.67 8.93 5.31
CA TYR A 139 -4.77 8.65 6.23
C TYR A 139 -4.33 8.62 7.69
N ALA A 140 -3.08 8.97 7.99
CA ALA A 140 -2.66 9.16 9.37
C ALA A 140 -3.47 10.29 10.04
N PRO A 141 -3.94 10.12 11.29
CA PRO A 141 -4.83 11.10 11.93
C PRO A 141 -4.33 12.53 11.88
N TYR A 142 -3.02 12.74 12.09
CA TYR A 142 -2.40 14.07 12.04
C TYR A 142 -2.34 14.63 10.61
N MET A 143 -2.28 13.79 9.58
CA MET A 143 -2.32 14.22 8.18
C MET A 143 -3.74 14.59 7.75
N ILE A 144 -4.75 13.84 8.21
CA ILE A 144 -6.16 14.18 8.00
C ILE A 144 -6.45 15.54 8.68
N ALA A 145 -5.97 15.73 9.93
CA ALA A 145 -6.14 16.99 10.65
C ALA A 145 -5.46 18.16 9.92
N ALA A 146 -4.24 17.98 9.42
CA ALA A 146 -3.55 18.99 8.65
C ALA A 146 -4.32 19.34 7.36
N LYS A 147 -4.84 18.34 6.67
CA LYS A 147 -5.69 18.55 5.48
C LYS A 147 -6.96 19.32 5.81
N ASP A 148 -7.65 18.98 6.90
CA ASP A 148 -8.84 19.70 7.37
C ASP A 148 -8.53 21.17 7.69
N MET A 149 -7.37 21.46 8.31
CA MET A 149 -6.93 22.84 8.56
C MET A 149 -6.70 23.63 7.27
N ILE A 150 -6.10 22.99 6.27
CA ILE A 150 -5.86 23.63 4.95
C ILE A 150 -7.19 23.88 4.26
N ASP A 151 -8.04 22.87 4.15
CA ASP A 151 -9.32 22.92 3.44
C ASP A 151 -10.29 23.95 4.05
N ARG A 152 -10.18 24.20 5.36
CA ARG A 152 -10.94 25.24 6.08
C ARG A 152 -10.25 26.59 6.10
N GLY A 153 -9.10 26.74 5.46
CA GLY A 153 -8.35 28.01 5.40
C GLY A 153 -7.74 28.47 6.72
N ILE A 154 -7.63 27.58 7.72
CA ILE A 154 -7.17 27.95 9.09
C ILE A 154 -5.72 28.40 9.08
N ILE A 155 -4.88 27.76 8.26
CA ILE A 155 -3.45 28.09 8.13
C ILE A 155 -3.13 28.89 6.86
N GLY A 156 -4.17 29.27 6.09
CA GLY A 156 -3.99 30.00 4.84
C GLY A 156 -3.46 29.13 3.70
N GLU A 157 -2.77 29.77 2.75
CA GLU A 157 -2.19 29.08 1.59
C GLU A 157 -0.89 28.38 1.97
N VAL A 158 -0.78 27.10 1.58
CA VAL A 158 0.43 26.29 1.82
C VAL A 158 1.39 26.46 0.64
N TYR A 159 2.54 27.06 0.88
CA TYR A 159 3.58 27.29 -0.12
C TYR A 159 4.88 26.51 0.13
N ASP A 160 5.02 25.93 1.31
CA ASP A 160 6.18 25.11 1.70
C ASP A 160 5.77 23.93 2.58
N MET A 161 6.49 22.83 2.47
CA MET A 161 6.29 21.64 3.27
C MET A 161 7.63 20.95 3.54
N GLU A 162 7.97 20.81 4.80
CA GLU A 162 9.14 20.04 5.25
C GLU A 162 8.70 18.73 5.90
N VAL A 163 9.33 17.62 5.53
CA VAL A 163 9.12 16.30 6.14
C VAL A 163 10.45 15.79 6.67
N MET A 164 10.58 15.76 8.00
CA MET A 164 11.75 15.21 8.67
C MET A 164 11.40 13.83 9.24
N VAL A 165 12.20 12.83 8.89
CA VAL A 165 11.98 11.45 9.31
C VAL A 165 13.23 10.89 9.96
N ASN A 166 13.10 10.54 11.23
CA ASN A 166 14.11 9.85 12.00
C ASN A 166 13.51 8.56 12.54
N VAL A 167 13.76 7.45 11.85
CA VAL A 167 13.20 6.16 12.21
C VAL A 167 14.29 5.07 12.17
N PHE A 168 14.26 4.21 13.15
CA PHE A 168 15.00 2.96 13.12
C PHE A 168 14.15 1.92 12.40
N THR A 169 14.56 1.52 11.20
CA THR A 169 13.86 0.47 10.45
C THR A 169 14.56 -0.86 10.70
N PRO A 170 13.85 -1.85 11.28
CA PRO A 170 14.42 -3.17 11.57
C PRO A 170 14.48 -4.02 10.30
N TRP A 171 15.32 -3.65 9.34
CA TRP A 171 15.43 -4.28 8.03
C TRP A 171 15.66 -5.79 8.07
N HIS A 172 16.31 -6.26 9.14
CA HIS A 172 16.58 -7.68 9.36
C HIS A 172 15.32 -8.56 9.50
N LEU A 173 14.14 -7.95 9.66
CA LEU A 173 12.87 -8.69 9.66
C LEU A 173 12.38 -9.07 8.26
N TRP A 174 13.05 -8.56 7.22
CA TRP A 174 12.63 -8.77 5.82
C TRP A 174 13.85 -9.12 4.95
N ASP A 175 14.27 -10.39 4.99
CA ASP A 175 15.48 -10.86 4.29
C ASP A 175 15.46 -10.55 2.79
N PHE A 176 14.28 -10.59 2.16
CA PHE A 176 14.13 -10.28 0.73
C PHE A 176 14.53 -8.85 0.35
N LEU A 177 14.63 -7.94 1.31
CA LEU A 177 15.02 -6.55 1.06
C LEU A 177 16.53 -6.37 0.84
N TYR A 178 17.35 -7.32 1.35
CA TYR A 178 18.81 -7.20 1.28
C TYR A 178 19.37 -7.17 -0.13
N ASP A 179 18.72 -7.88 -1.06
CA ASP A 179 19.16 -8.01 -2.44
C ASP A 179 18.49 -7.00 -3.39
N LEU A 180 17.58 -6.16 -2.87
CA LEU A 180 16.87 -5.21 -3.68
C LEU A 180 17.63 -3.89 -3.84
N PRO A 181 17.74 -3.35 -5.06
CA PRO A 181 18.30 -2.03 -5.27
C PRO A 181 17.33 -0.94 -4.76
N ARG A 182 17.89 0.17 -4.27
CA ARG A 182 17.11 1.36 -3.90
C ARG A 182 16.01 1.12 -2.85
N VAL A 183 16.26 0.21 -1.91
CA VAL A 183 15.29 -0.21 -0.87
C VAL A 183 14.72 1.01 -0.13
N GLU A 184 15.57 1.95 0.30
CA GLU A 184 15.12 3.13 1.04
C GLU A 184 14.09 3.96 0.27
N ILE A 185 14.32 4.23 -1.02
CA ILE A 185 13.38 5.02 -1.82
C ILE A 185 12.08 4.25 -2.06
N LEU A 186 12.17 3.01 -2.53
CA LEU A 186 11.02 2.25 -2.99
C LEU A 186 10.14 1.72 -1.85
N TYR A 187 10.75 1.38 -0.71
CA TYR A 187 10.02 0.74 0.38
C TYR A 187 9.76 1.67 1.56
N HIS A 188 10.46 2.81 1.64
CA HIS A 188 10.33 3.75 2.75
C HIS A 188 10.02 5.18 2.28
N SER A 189 10.95 5.84 1.60
CA SER A 189 10.80 7.25 1.21
C SER A 189 9.63 7.50 0.23
N ILE A 190 9.19 6.49 -0.52
CA ILE A 190 8.04 6.59 -1.43
C ILE A 190 6.76 7.09 -0.71
N HIS A 191 6.59 6.73 0.55
CA HIS A 191 5.47 7.19 1.35
C HIS A 191 5.46 8.70 1.56
N TYR A 192 6.64 9.28 1.81
CA TYR A 192 6.79 10.72 2.04
C TYR A 192 6.68 11.50 0.75
N LEU A 193 7.24 10.95 -0.35
CA LEU A 193 7.07 11.53 -1.68
C LEU A 193 5.59 11.59 -2.09
N ASP A 194 4.86 10.51 -1.84
CA ASP A 194 3.43 10.48 -2.09
C ASP A 194 2.66 11.44 -1.19
N LEU A 195 3.04 11.53 0.09
CA LEU A 195 2.43 12.46 1.04
C LEU A 195 2.58 13.92 0.58
N VAL A 196 3.80 14.35 0.23
CA VAL A 196 4.05 15.69 -0.30
C VAL A 196 3.19 15.96 -1.55
N ARG A 197 3.12 14.99 -2.46
CA ARG A 197 2.26 15.08 -3.65
C ARG A 197 0.78 15.25 -3.31
N SER A 198 0.32 14.64 -2.23
CA SER A 198 -1.09 14.73 -1.81
C SER A 198 -1.49 16.12 -1.30
N PHE A 199 -0.52 16.89 -0.82
CA PHE A 199 -0.72 18.28 -0.32
C PHE A 199 -0.43 19.35 -1.39
N LEU A 200 0.68 19.20 -2.11
CA LEU A 200 1.22 20.23 -3.00
C LEU A 200 1.09 19.89 -4.50
N GLY A 201 0.54 18.72 -4.83
CA GLY A 201 0.46 18.26 -6.21
C GLY A 201 1.77 17.69 -6.76
N ASN A 202 1.85 17.48 -8.07
CA ASN A 202 3.03 16.88 -8.71
C ASN A 202 4.21 17.86 -8.74
N PRO A 203 5.41 17.44 -8.27
CA PRO A 203 6.59 18.30 -8.33
C PRO A 203 7.03 18.54 -9.78
N LYS A 204 7.45 19.77 -10.08
CA LYS A 204 8.04 20.09 -11.40
C LYS A 204 9.47 19.60 -11.53
N LYS A 205 10.21 19.54 -10.42
CA LYS A 205 11.59 19.05 -10.32
C LYS A 205 11.76 18.29 -9.02
N CYS A 206 12.60 17.26 -9.04
CA CYS A 206 13.07 16.55 -7.86
C CYS A 206 14.59 16.54 -7.89
N MET A 207 15.23 16.85 -6.76
CA MET A 207 16.67 16.76 -6.58
C MET A 207 16.93 15.90 -5.34
N GLN A 208 17.80 14.91 -5.49
CA GLN A 208 18.23 14.07 -4.39
C GLN A 208 19.70 14.35 -4.10
N VAL A 209 20.00 14.61 -2.84
CA VAL A 209 21.37 14.73 -2.34
C VAL A 209 21.62 13.56 -1.39
N PRO A 210 22.43 12.56 -1.78
CA PRO A 210 22.77 11.47 -0.87
C PRO A 210 23.71 11.98 0.22
N LEU A 211 23.35 11.73 1.47
CA LEU A 211 24.25 11.94 2.60
C LEU A 211 25.00 10.65 2.88
N ASN A 212 26.28 10.60 2.49
CA ASN A 212 27.16 9.47 2.81
C ASN A 212 27.55 9.50 4.29
N THR A 213 26.84 8.75 5.11
CA THR A 213 27.31 8.51 6.49
C THR A 213 28.17 7.23 6.52
N PRO A 214 29.30 7.22 7.22
CA PRO A 214 30.21 6.06 7.27
C PRO A 214 29.57 4.76 7.77
N LYS A 215 28.47 4.84 8.52
CA LYS A 215 27.74 3.70 9.08
C LYS A 215 26.72 3.06 8.12
N CYS A 216 26.43 3.70 6.99
CA CYS A 216 25.39 3.27 6.06
C CYS A 216 25.93 2.78 4.71
N ARG A 217 27.20 2.38 4.64
CA ARG A 217 27.87 2.03 3.37
C ARG A 217 27.20 0.93 2.55
N ASN A 218 26.39 0.07 3.14
CA ASN A 218 25.76 -1.07 2.45
C ASN A 218 24.28 -0.84 2.06
N TRP A 219 23.65 0.28 2.50
CA TRP A 219 22.21 0.49 2.33
C TRP A 219 21.85 1.62 1.37
N HIS A 220 22.84 2.43 0.93
CA HIS A 220 22.58 3.66 0.19
C HIS A 220 23.32 3.75 -1.15
N ARG A 221 23.47 2.66 -1.88
CA ARG A 221 23.76 2.80 -3.31
C ARG A 221 22.51 3.27 -4.03
N LEU A 222 22.27 4.56 -3.94
CA LEU A 222 21.38 5.28 -4.82
C LEU A 222 22.11 5.50 -6.15
N GLU A 223 22.06 4.53 -7.02
CA GLU A 223 22.42 4.73 -8.42
C GLU A 223 21.23 5.37 -9.09
N LEU A 224 21.31 6.67 -9.30
CA LEU A 224 20.45 7.37 -10.25
C LEU A 224 20.99 7.10 -11.65
N PRO A 225 20.14 6.87 -12.65
CA PRO A 225 20.57 6.79 -14.06
C PRO A 225 21.08 8.13 -14.55
#